data_1f12d50a97331928525d05cf192cc7c7
#
_entry.id   1f12d50a97331928525d05cf192cc7c7
#
_cell.length_a   1.000
_cell.length_b   1.000
_cell.length_c   1.000
_cell.angle_alpha   90.00
_cell.angle_beta   90.00
_cell.angle_gamma   90.00
#
_symmetry.space_group_name_H-M   'P 1'
#
loop_
_entity.id
_entity.type
_entity.pdbx_description
1 polymer ?
#
loop_
_entity_poly.entity_id
_entity_poly.type
_entity_poly.pdbx_seq_one_letter_code
_entity_poly.pdbx_strand_id
1 'polypeptide(L)'
;MKIKYRHSASKTNTFIDSPAFWIINELYDFDSGPNARMVMGLAAEDAANHALQNQITDENTITEFAQKKYLEHSRDEVDDLLPTEHSDDEYDWSAIIANKFVKELPQFGDVVSWQNELQVPGKKWGLEHDIICKTDFEFKDVIVDTKATAYIKRLKSGKVDARWYPKPADIRQQCLYREVFGKETMLLYCSPTDQYCVDMVGRDELKPMINAMKHIEHILKIAPTKEDIVRMFPLTLDNFRWKGSKGSVDFAEKVWSECLQ
;
A
#
# COMPACT_ATOMS: atom_id res chain seq x y z
N MET A 1 -24.77 16.22 1.98
CA MET A 1 -23.45 16.66 1.45
C MET A 1 -22.91 15.53 0.60
N LYS A 2 -22.60 15.76 -0.69
CA LYS A 2 -22.08 14.66 -1.54
C LYS A 2 -20.64 14.33 -1.07
N ILE A 3 -20.42 13.10 -0.65
CA ILE A 3 -19.07 12.64 -0.24
C ILE A 3 -18.16 12.75 -1.47
N LYS A 4 -17.09 13.55 -1.35
CA LYS A 4 -16.07 13.60 -2.40
C LYS A 4 -15.21 12.34 -2.27
N TYR A 5 -15.23 11.51 -3.28
CA TYR A 5 -14.49 10.26 -3.29
C TYR A 5 -13.59 10.16 -4.54
N ARG A 6 -12.47 9.48 -4.41
CA ARG A 6 -11.58 9.08 -5.52
C ARG A 6 -11.12 7.67 -5.25
N HIS A 7 -11.16 6.85 -6.27
CA HIS A 7 -10.65 5.49 -6.16
C HIS A 7 -9.12 5.46 -6.15
N SER A 8 -8.56 4.49 -5.45
CA SER A 8 -7.18 4.03 -5.60
C SER A 8 -7.12 2.53 -5.35
N ALA A 9 -6.04 1.88 -5.76
CA ALA A 9 -5.84 0.46 -5.48
C ALA A 9 -5.86 0.18 -3.98
N SER A 10 -5.17 1.01 -3.18
CA SER A 10 -5.10 0.87 -1.72
C SER A 10 -6.48 0.97 -1.05
N LYS A 11 -7.24 2.04 -1.34
CA LYS A 11 -8.58 2.24 -0.79
C LYS A 11 -9.54 1.11 -1.16
N THR A 12 -9.51 0.68 -2.41
CA THR A 12 -10.35 -0.42 -2.90
C THR A 12 -9.96 -1.76 -2.26
N ASN A 13 -8.66 -2.03 -2.09
CA ASN A 13 -8.20 -3.20 -1.37
C ASN A 13 -8.61 -3.17 0.11
N THR A 14 -8.60 -1.99 0.74
CA THR A 14 -9.10 -1.84 2.11
C THR A 14 -10.57 -2.20 2.20
N PHE A 15 -11.39 -1.74 1.26
CA PHE A 15 -12.81 -2.11 1.19
C PHE A 15 -13.03 -3.61 0.97
N ILE A 16 -12.27 -4.24 0.06
CA ILE A 16 -12.36 -5.69 -0.20
C ILE A 16 -12.01 -6.51 1.04
N ASP A 17 -10.96 -6.10 1.75
CA ASP A 17 -10.45 -6.84 2.91
C ASP A 17 -11.33 -6.62 4.14
N SER A 18 -11.79 -5.38 4.40
CA SER A 18 -12.59 -4.99 5.55
C SER A 18 -13.39 -3.71 5.27
N PRO A 19 -14.67 -3.83 4.85
CA PRO A 19 -15.53 -2.67 4.65
C PRO A 19 -15.64 -1.78 5.90
N ALA A 20 -15.70 -2.37 7.10
CA ALA A 20 -15.77 -1.61 8.34
C ALA A 20 -14.50 -0.76 8.57
N PHE A 21 -13.31 -1.31 8.28
CA PHE A 21 -12.05 -0.56 8.38
C PHE A 21 -11.98 0.55 7.31
N TRP A 22 -12.44 0.27 6.08
CA TRP A 22 -12.55 1.26 5.02
C TRP A 22 -13.46 2.43 5.44
N ILE A 23 -14.60 2.16 6.09
CA ILE A 23 -15.53 3.19 6.57
C ILE A 23 -14.84 4.16 7.51
N ILE A 24 -14.14 3.68 8.54
CA ILE A 24 -13.48 4.59 9.50
C ILE A 24 -12.37 5.40 8.85
N ASN A 25 -11.58 4.81 7.95
CA ASN A 25 -10.48 5.50 7.29
C ASN A 25 -10.97 6.53 6.26
N GLU A 26 -11.91 6.14 5.39
CA GLU A 26 -12.27 6.96 4.23
C GLU A 26 -13.45 7.90 4.48
N LEU A 27 -14.29 7.60 5.45
CA LEU A 27 -15.50 8.40 5.71
C LEU A 27 -15.43 9.17 7.04
N TYR A 28 -14.64 8.68 7.97
CA TYR A 28 -14.45 9.32 9.28
C TYR A 28 -13.05 9.88 9.47
N ASP A 29 -12.20 9.83 8.41
CA ASP A 29 -10.85 10.37 8.39
C ASP A 29 -10.01 9.87 9.59
N PHE A 30 -10.24 8.61 10.01
CA PHE A 30 -9.46 8.03 11.09
C PHE A 30 -8.06 7.71 10.59
N ASP A 31 -7.08 8.35 11.18
CA ASP A 31 -5.67 8.08 10.94
C ASP A 31 -5.00 7.57 12.23
N SER A 32 -4.47 6.37 12.20
CA SER A 32 -3.69 5.80 13.31
C SER A 32 -2.20 6.10 13.21
N GLY A 33 -1.80 6.81 12.18
CA GLY A 33 -0.41 6.89 11.77
C GLY A 33 0.14 5.57 11.19
N PRO A 34 1.31 5.60 10.60
CA PRO A 34 1.96 4.40 10.09
C PRO A 34 2.51 3.55 11.25
N ASN A 35 2.38 2.23 11.16
CA ASN A 35 3.08 1.32 12.09
C ASN A 35 4.55 1.14 11.67
N ALA A 36 5.39 0.59 12.56
CA ALA A 36 6.82 0.42 12.33
C ALA A 36 7.16 -0.28 10.99
N ARG A 37 6.36 -1.27 10.57
CA ARG A 37 6.56 -1.96 9.27
C ARG A 37 6.20 -1.10 8.06
N MET A 38 5.20 -0.25 8.18
CA MET A 38 4.88 0.73 7.13
C MET A 38 6.00 1.76 7.03
N VAL A 39 6.48 2.26 8.16
CA VAL A 39 7.63 3.18 8.23
C VAL A 39 8.88 2.56 7.61
N MET A 40 9.19 1.30 7.94
CA MET A 40 10.29 0.54 7.33
C MET A 40 10.18 0.51 5.80
N GLY A 41 8.99 0.25 5.28
CA GLY A 41 8.74 0.22 3.83
C GLY A 41 8.95 1.58 3.17
N LEU A 42 8.36 2.63 3.74
CA LEU A 42 8.48 4.01 3.24
C LEU A 42 9.94 4.47 3.26
N ALA A 43 10.66 4.23 4.35
CA ALA A 43 12.06 4.61 4.47
C ALA A 43 12.96 3.88 3.47
N ALA A 44 12.73 2.58 3.26
CA ALA A 44 13.48 1.80 2.28
C ALA A 44 13.23 2.26 0.85
N GLU A 45 11.98 2.59 0.51
CA GLU A 45 11.60 3.11 -0.80
C GLU A 45 12.18 4.49 -1.05
N ASP A 46 12.08 5.42 -0.09
CA ASP A 46 12.66 6.76 -0.19
C ASP A 46 14.17 6.71 -0.39
N ALA A 47 14.86 5.82 0.32
CA ALA A 47 16.30 5.67 0.20
C ALA A 47 16.70 5.08 -1.15
N ALA A 48 15.96 4.10 -1.65
CA ALA A 48 16.19 3.54 -2.98
C ALA A 48 15.96 4.59 -4.08
N ASN A 49 14.88 5.36 -3.96
CA ASN A 49 14.61 6.49 -4.86
C ASN A 49 15.75 7.50 -4.87
N HIS A 50 16.18 7.93 -3.70
CA HIS A 50 17.27 8.90 -3.55
C HIS A 50 18.58 8.39 -4.16
N ALA A 51 18.92 7.13 -3.87
CA ALA A 51 20.15 6.52 -4.36
C ALA A 51 20.16 6.40 -5.88
N LEU A 52 19.07 5.92 -6.49
CA LEU A 52 18.97 5.76 -7.94
C LEU A 52 18.97 7.10 -8.67
N GLN A 53 18.27 8.12 -8.15
CA GLN A 53 18.27 9.48 -8.71
C GLN A 53 19.65 10.12 -8.72
N ASN A 54 20.42 9.91 -7.67
CA ASN A 54 21.73 10.52 -7.47
C ASN A 54 22.89 9.59 -7.83
N GLN A 55 22.60 8.41 -8.40
CA GLN A 55 23.59 7.40 -8.79
C GLN A 55 24.51 6.97 -7.61
N ILE A 56 23.93 6.93 -6.41
CA ILE A 56 24.64 6.52 -5.19
C ILE A 56 24.67 4.99 -5.15
N THR A 57 25.86 4.41 -5.08
CA THR A 57 26.08 2.97 -4.98
C THR A 57 26.77 2.54 -3.67
N ASP A 58 27.18 3.52 -2.86
CA ASP A 58 27.80 3.27 -1.56
C ASP A 58 26.77 2.81 -0.55
N GLU A 59 26.91 1.57 -0.07
CA GLU A 59 25.96 0.93 0.85
C GLU A 59 25.84 1.69 2.19
N ASN A 60 26.93 2.32 2.67
CA ASN A 60 26.87 3.07 3.92
C ASN A 60 26.02 4.34 3.77
N THR A 61 26.22 5.07 2.67
CA THR A 61 25.42 6.27 2.36
C THR A 61 23.93 5.94 2.22
N ILE A 62 23.59 4.83 1.56
CA ILE A 62 22.20 4.34 1.43
C ILE A 62 21.63 3.99 2.81
N THR A 63 22.42 3.29 3.63
CA THR A 63 22.06 2.89 4.99
C THR A 63 21.74 4.10 5.87
N GLU A 64 22.64 5.08 5.93
CA GLU A 64 22.45 6.30 6.71
C GLU A 64 21.20 7.07 6.27
N PHE A 65 20.96 7.15 4.97
CA PHE A 65 19.77 7.82 4.45
C PHE A 65 18.48 7.07 4.79
N ALA A 66 18.44 5.74 4.66
CA ALA A 66 17.27 4.92 5.01
C ALA A 66 16.93 5.04 6.50
N GLN A 67 17.94 4.97 7.37
CA GLN A 67 17.79 5.11 8.80
C GLN A 67 17.31 6.51 9.20
N LYS A 68 17.83 7.55 8.55
CA LYS A 68 17.34 8.92 8.72
C LYS A 68 15.86 9.02 8.32
N LYS A 69 15.46 8.45 7.18
CA LYS A 69 14.07 8.45 6.71
C LYS A 69 13.15 7.65 7.62
N TYR A 70 13.61 6.53 8.17
CA TYR A 70 12.85 5.79 9.17
C TYR A 70 12.51 6.67 10.38
N LEU A 71 13.48 7.41 10.91
CA LEU A 71 13.26 8.32 12.04
C LEU A 71 12.33 9.49 11.66
N GLU A 72 12.46 10.04 10.44
CA GLU A 72 11.58 11.11 9.96
C GLU A 72 10.11 10.61 9.87
N HIS A 73 9.87 9.45 9.28
CA HIS A 73 8.52 8.87 9.16
C HIS A 73 7.94 8.33 10.48
N SER A 74 8.78 8.11 11.49
CA SER A 74 8.35 7.66 12.81
C SER A 74 7.92 8.81 13.72
N ARG A 75 8.15 10.08 13.34
CA ARG A 75 7.79 11.24 14.15
C ARG A 75 6.35 11.64 13.91
N ASP A 76 5.63 11.92 14.99
CA ASP A 76 4.36 12.63 14.92
C ASP A 76 4.64 14.13 14.75
N GLU A 77 4.06 14.75 13.74
CA GLU A 77 4.22 16.19 13.50
C GLU A 77 3.58 17.04 14.61
N VAL A 78 2.63 16.47 15.38
CA VAL A 78 1.83 17.22 16.37
C VAL A 78 2.46 17.18 17.76
N ASP A 79 3.02 16.05 18.20
CA ASP A 79 3.41 15.86 19.61
C ASP A 79 4.92 15.63 19.84
N ASP A 80 5.75 15.58 18.79
CA ASP A 80 7.18 15.19 18.89
C ASP A 80 7.38 13.80 19.56
N LEU A 81 6.27 13.09 19.80
CA LEU A 81 6.24 11.75 20.36
C LEU A 81 6.28 10.75 19.20
N LEU A 82 7.03 9.70 19.36
CA LEU A 82 7.05 8.58 18.43
C LEU A 82 5.68 7.88 18.45
N PRO A 83 4.80 8.08 17.45
CA PRO A 83 3.46 7.49 17.46
C PRO A 83 3.50 6.00 17.17
N THR A 84 4.59 5.56 16.57
CA THR A 84 4.86 4.16 16.29
C THR A 84 5.77 3.58 17.35
N GLU A 85 5.48 2.37 17.78
CA GLU A 85 6.45 1.59 18.54
C GLU A 85 7.74 1.55 17.71
N HIS A 86 8.75 2.32 18.17
CA HIS A 86 10.07 2.26 17.58
C HIS A 86 10.56 0.83 17.74
N SER A 87 10.93 0.21 16.64
CA SER A 87 11.49 -1.12 16.64
C SER A 87 12.89 -1.04 16.04
N ASP A 88 13.88 -1.40 16.82
CA ASP A 88 15.28 -1.45 16.36
C ASP A 88 15.42 -2.37 15.15
N ASP A 89 14.65 -3.46 15.12
CA ASP A 89 14.64 -4.40 13.99
C ASP A 89 14.18 -3.71 12.69
N GLU A 90 13.02 -3.04 12.70
CA GLU A 90 12.49 -2.37 11.51
C GLU A 90 13.36 -1.17 11.09
N TYR A 91 14.03 -0.50 12.02
CA TYR A 91 15.01 0.54 11.73
C TYR A 91 16.19 -0.02 10.92
N ASP A 92 16.82 -1.11 11.38
CA ASP A 92 17.93 -1.75 10.68
C ASP A 92 17.46 -2.41 9.37
N TRP A 93 16.29 -3.03 9.36
CA TRP A 93 15.74 -3.67 8.16
C TRP A 93 15.44 -2.68 7.05
N SER A 94 15.05 -1.44 7.38
CA SER A 94 14.84 -0.41 6.38
C SER A 94 16.08 -0.17 5.52
N ALA A 95 17.24 -0.11 6.14
CA ALA A 95 18.52 0.07 5.47
C ALA A 95 18.94 -1.15 4.62
N ILE A 96 18.78 -2.36 5.17
CA ILE A 96 19.11 -3.60 4.45
C ILE A 96 18.22 -3.74 3.21
N ILE A 97 16.92 -3.45 3.34
CA ILE A 97 15.96 -3.54 2.25
C ILE A 97 16.22 -2.46 1.19
N ALA A 98 16.55 -1.23 1.60
CA ALA A 98 16.91 -0.15 0.68
C ALA A 98 18.10 -0.55 -0.21
N ASN A 99 19.16 -1.08 0.38
CA ASN A 99 20.33 -1.58 -0.35
C ASN A 99 19.96 -2.70 -1.34
N LYS A 100 19.04 -3.60 -0.97
CA LYS A 100 18.53 -4.62 -1.90
C LYS A 100 17.75 -4.02 -3.06
N PHE A 101 16.88 -3.04 -2.80
CA PHE A 101 16.15 -2.35 -3.87
C PHE A 101 17.12 -1.68 -4.86
N VAL A 102 18.12 -0.94 -4.36
CA VAL A 102 19.13 -0.29 -5.20
C VAL A 102 19.92 -1.29 -6.04
N LYS A 103 20.19 -2.49 -5.51
CA LYS A 103 20.89 -3.56 -6.22
C LYS A 103 20.02 -4.24 -7.28
N GLU A 104 18.75 -4.44 -6.99
CA GLU A 104 17.86 -5.23 -7.87
C GLU A 104 17.16 -4.38 -8.94
N LEU A 105 16.80 -3.13 -8.65
CA LEU A 105 16.05 -2.30 -9.60
C LEU A 105 16.76 -2.03 -10.93
N PRO A 106 18.11 -1.83 -11.01
CA PRO A 106 18.80 -1.56 -12.26
C PRO A 106 18.69 -2.67 -13.31
N GLN A 107 18.34 -3.90 -12.94
CA GLN A 107 18.11 -4.99 -13.91
C GLN A 107 16.95 -4.69 -14.90
N PHE A 108 16.05 -3.76 -14.55
CA PHE A 108 14.91 -3.37 -15.38
C PHE A 108 15.25 -2.21 -16.33
N GLY A 109 16.47 -1.68 -16.29
CA GLY A 109 16.95 -0.56 -17.09
C GLY A 109 16.98 0.76 -16.32
N ASP A 110 17.02 1.86 -17.06
CA ASP A 110 17.01 3.20 -16.46
C ASP A 110 15.61 3.56 -15.96
N VAL A 111 15.55 4.13 -14.77
CA VAL A 111 14.29 4.63 -14.21
C VAL A 111 13.84 5.87 -14.98
N VAL A 112 12.63 5.81 -15.51
CA VAL A 112 12.01 6.91 -16.27
C VAL A 112 11.29 7.87 -15.32
N SER A 113 10.64 7.32 -14.29
CA SER A 113 9.84 8.10 -13.35
C SER A 113 9.76 7.38 -11.99
N TRP A 114 9.64 8.18 -10.91
CA TRP A 114 9.45 7.72 -9.54
C TRP A 114 8.16 8.27 -8.98
N GLN A 115 7.46 7.47 -8.20
CA GLN A 115 6.21 7.86 -7.53
C GLN A 115 5.28 8.65 -8.46
N ASN A 116 5.21 8.20 -9.72
CA ASN A 116 4.38 8.84 -10.72
C ASN A 116 2.90 8.67 -10.37
N GLU A 117 2.24 9.80 -10.11
CA GLU A 117 0.81 9.82 -9.83
C GLU A 117 0.03 10.18 -11.09
N LEU A 118 -0.86 9.30 -11.51
CA LEU A 118 -1.75 9.50 -12.64
C LEU A 118 -3.21 9.42 -12.17
N GLN A 119 -3.96 10.48 -12.43
CA GLN A 119 -5.41 10.49 -12.28
C GLN A 119 -6.06 10.17 -13.62
N VAL A 120 -6.84 9.10 -13.67
CA VAL A 120 -7.55 8.68 -14.88
C VAL A 120 -9.06 8.71 -14.68
N PRO A 121 -9.84 9.15 -15.70
CA PRO A 121 -11.29 9.14 -15.62
C PRO A 121 -11.83 7.72 -15.47
N GLY A 122 -12.59 7.47 -14.42
CA GLY A 122 -13.20 6.16 -14.15
C GLY A 122 -14.26 5.74 -15.16
N LYS A 123 -14.73 6.69 -15.98
CA LYS A 123 -15.77 6.49 -17.01
C LYS A 123 -15.46 5.34 -17.97
N LYS A 124 -14.18 5.08 -18.29
CA LYS A 124 -13.73 3.94 -19.10
C LYS A 124 -14.25 2.60 -18.57
N TRP A 125 -14.37 2.48 -17.24
CA TRP A 125 -14.84 1.26 -16.55
C TRP A 125 -16.26 1.37 -16.03
N GLY A 126 -16.98 2.46 -16.39
CA GLY A 126 -18.35 2.72 -15.93
C GLY A 126 -18.42 3.20 -14.48
N LEU A 127 -17.39 3.90 -14.02
CA LEU A 127 -17.31 4.55 -12.71
C LEU A 127 -17.69 6.04 -12.83
N GLU A 128 -18.25 6.60 -11.78
CA GLU A 128 -18.58 8.03 -11.68
C GLU A 128 -17.37 8.86 -11.21
N HIS A 129 -16.46 8.25 -10.44
CA HIS A 129 -15.29 8.90 -9.86
C HIS A 129 -13.99 8.47 -10.58
N ASP A 130 -13.01 9.36 -10.52
CA ASP A 130 -11.69 9.10 -11.08
C ASP A 130 -10.91 8.09 -10.23
N ILE A 131 -9.93 7.45 -10.87
CA ILE A 131 -9.00 6.54 -10.23
C ILE A 131 -7.63 7.22 -10.15
N ILE A 132 -7.02 7.19 -8.96
CA ILE A 132 -5.63 7.61 -8.76
C ILE A 132 -4.76 6.36 -8.70
N CYS A 133 -3.75 6.33 -9.56
CA CYS A 133 -2.70 5.33 -9.57
C CYS A 133 -1.37 6.01 -9.26
N LYS A 134 -0.64 5.50 -8.28
CA LYS A 134 0.69 5.97 -7.93
C LYS A 134 1.65 4.79 -8.03
N THR A 135 2.64 4.89 -8.94
CA THR A 135 3.65 3.84 -9.15
C THR A 135 4.89 4.13 -8.32
N ASP A 136 5.59 3.10 -7.84
CA ASP A 136 6.86 3.29 -7.13
C ASP A 136 7.97 3.60 -8.13
N PHE A 137 8.24 2.69 -9.08
CA PHE A 137 9.28 2.86 -10.09
C PHE A 137 8.73 2.56 -11.49
N GLU A 138 8.90 3.47 -12.41
CA GLU A 138 8.53 3.32 -13.81
C GLU A 138 9.79 3.25 -14.68
N PHE A 139 9.93 2.15 -15.40
CA PHE A 139 10.95 1.93 -16.42
C PHE A 139 10.35 2.08 -17.81
N LYS A 140 11.18 1.99 -18.86
CA LYS A 140 10.71 2.14 -20.23
C LYS A 140 9.52 1.24 -20.56
N ASP A 141 9.63 -0.06 -20.23
CA ASP A 141 8.67 -1.07 -20.67
C ASP A 141 7.94 -1.75 -19.48
N VAL A 142 8.34 -1.46 -18.25
CA VAL A 142 7.80 -2.11 -17.05
C VAL A 142 7.62 -1.14 -15.90
N ILE A 143 6.63 -1.38 -15.07
CA ILE A 143 6.44 -0.76 -13.75
C ILE A 143 6.84 -1.79 -12.71
N VAL A 144 7.69 -1.40 -11.78
CA VAL A 144 8.08 -2.23 -10.63
C VAL A 144 7.55 -1.60 -9.36
N ASP A 145 6.73 -2.35 -8.65
CA ASP A 145 6.19 -1.97 -7.36
C ASP A 145 6.97 -2.72 -6.27
N THR A 146 7.54 -1.97 -5.35
CA THR A 146 8.43 -2.50 -4.31
C THR A 146 7.66 -2.82 -3.05
N LYS A 147 7.98 -3.94 -2.43
CA LYS A 147 7.30 -4.41 -1.21
C LYS A 147 8.33 -4.82 -0.16
N ALA A 148 8.50 -3.97 0.85
CA ALA A 148 9.26 -4.31 2.04
C ALA A 148 8.48 -5.29 2.93
N THR A 149 9.14 -6.32 3.43
CA THR A 149 8.54 -7.32 4.31
C THR A 149 9.56 -7.83 5.33
N ALA A 150 9.11 -8.22 6.52
CA ALA A 150 10.01 -8.77 7.53
C ALA A 150 10.64 -10.10 7.10
N TYR A 151 9.93 -10.91 6.33
CA TYR A 151 10.44 -12.19 5.81
C TYR A 151 9.69 -12.61 4.55
N ILE A 152 10.34 -13.41 3.72
CA ILE A 152 9.72 -14.09 2.57
C ILE A 152 9.60 -15.57 2.91
N LYS A 153 8.37 -16.07 2.95
CA LYS A 153 8.10 -17.46 3.32
C LYS A 153 8.47 -18.41 2.19
N ARG A 154 9.35 -19.36 2.48
CA ARG A 154 9.74 -20.42 1.55
C ARG A 154 9.29 -21.79 2.03
N LEU A 155 9.01 -22.66 1.07
CA LEU A 155 8.78 -24.09 1.30
C LEU A 155 10.13 -24.79 1.61
N LYS A 156 10.09 -26.00 2.15
CA LYS A 156 11.28 -26.83 2.38
C LYS A 156 12.12 -27.06 1.10
N SER A 157 11.51 -26.95 -0.09
CA SER A 157 12.17 -27.03 -1.39
C SER A 157 12.95 -25.77 -1.78
N GLY A 158 12.95 -24.72 -0.96
CA GLY A 158 13.53 -23.41 -1.27
C GLY A 158 12.66 -22.49 -2.14
N LYS A 159 11.58 -23.02 -2.74
CA LYS A 159 10.66 -22.19 -3.53
C LYS A 159 9.83 -21.28 -2.63
N VAL A 160 9.52 -20.06 -3.11
CA VAL A 160 8.60 -19.16 -2.42
C VAL A 160 7.23 -19.83 -2.26
N ASP A 161 6.63 -19.68 -1.09
CA ASP A 161 5.31 -20.25 -0.82
C ASP A 161 4.23 -19.41 -1.50
N ALA A 162 3.71 -19.91 -2.62
CA ALA A 162 2.70 -19.24 -3.45
C ALA A 162 1.38 -18.95 -2.73
N ARG A 163 1.16 -19.48 -1.52
CA ARG A 163 -0.02 -19.13 -0.69
C ARG A 163 0.13 -17.74 -0.05
N TRP A 164 1.36 -17.23 0.02
CA TRP A 164 1.68 -15.95 0.67
C TRP A 164 2.14 -14.87 -0.30
N TYR A 165 2.69 -15.25 -1.46
CA TYR A 165 3.27 -14.33 -2.42
C TYR A 165 2.99 -14.75 -3.87
N PRO A 166 2.62 -13.81 -4.73
CA PRO A 166 2.22 -12.44 -4.40
C PRO A 166 0.88 -12.40 -3.65
N LYS A 167 0.70 -11.36 -2.83
CA LYS A 167 -0.56 -11.17 -2.10
C LYS A 167 -1.70 -10.80 -3.07
N PRO A 168 -2.94 -11.24 -2.84
CA PRO A 168 -4.07 -10.89 -3.72
C PRO A 168 -4.26 -9.39 -3.92
N ALA A 169 -4.05 -8.59 -2.87
CA ALA A 169 -4.13 -7.13 -2.93
C ALA A 169 -3.08 -6.54 -3.88
N ASP A 170 -1.84 -7.06 -3.83
CA ASP A 170 -0.75 -6.61 -4.70
C ASP A 170 -1.04 -7.00 -6.16
N ILE A 171 -1.58 -8.21 -6.41
CA ILE A 171 -1.98 -8.64 -7.77
C ILE A 171 -3.04 -7.70 -8.34
N ARG A 172 -4.10 -7.38 -7.56
CA ARG A 172 -5.15 -6.46 -7.99
C ARG A 172 -4.60 -5.08 -8.34
N GLN A 173 -3.69 -4.55 -7.53
CA GLN A 173 -3.01 -3.28 -7.77
C GLN A 173 -2.23 -3.30 -9.08
N GLN A 174 -1.44 -4.35 -9.30
CA GLN A 174 -0.62 -4.47 -10.51
C GLN A 174 -1.47 -4.65 -11.78
N CYS A 175 -2.56 -5.39 -11.71
CA CYS A 175 -3.49 -5.51 -12.84
C CYS A 175 -4.13 -4.16 -13.21
N LEU A 176 -4.46 -3.33 -12.20
CA LEU A 176 -4.96 -1.98 -12.43
C LEU A 176 -3.88 -1.09 -13.08
N TYR A 177 -2.65 -1.12 -12.57
CA TYR A 177 -1.55 -0.33 -13.11
C TYR A 177 -1.21 -0.73 -14.54
N ARG A 178 -1.14 -2.02 -14.84
CA ARG A 178 -0.94 -2.53 -16.21
C ARG A 178 -2.00 -1.98 -17.17
N GLU A 179 -3.27 -1.98 -16.75
CA GLU A 179 -4.38 -1.46 -17.56
C GLU A 179 -4.34 0.06 -17.74
N VAL A 180 -3.91 0.80 -16.72
CA VAL A 180 -3.87 2.27 -16.73
C VAL A 180 -2.66 2.79 -17.51
N PHE A 181 -1.49 2.23 -17.28
CA PHE A 181 -0.24 2.70 -17.85
C PHE A 181 0.11 2.02 -19.19
N GLY A 182 -0.54 0.91 -19.55
CA GLY A 182 -0.24 0.14 -20.76
C GLY A 182 1.15 -0.49 -20.77
N LYS A 183 1.73 -0.73 -19.60
CA LYS A 183 3.06 -1.35 -19.41
C LYS A 183 2.93 -2.65 -18.65
N GLU A 184 3.88 -3.56 -18.82
CA GLU A 184 3.99 -4.73 -17.95
C GLU A 184 4.26 -4.30 -16.51
N THR A 185 3.90 -5.14 -15.55
CA THR A 185 4.07 -4.83 -14.12
C THR A 185 4.75 -5.98 -13.41
N MET A 186 5.58 -5.64 -12.43
CA MET A 186 6.30 -6.59 -11.60
C MET A 186 6.22 -6.18 -10.12
N LEU A 187 6.33 -7.17 -9.25
CA LEU A 187 6.45 -6.98 -7.81
C LEU A 187 7.84 -7.41 -7.35
N LEU A 188 8.54 -6.52 -6.68
CA LEU A 188 9.82 -6.80 -6.04
C LEU A 188 9.65 -6.81 -4.52
N TYR A 189 9.53 -8.00 -3.94
CA TYR A 189 9.55 -8.19 -2.50
C TYR A 189 10.99 -8.27 -1.99
N CYS A 190 11.32 -7.45 -0.99
CA CYS A 190 12.57 -7.57 -0.25
C CYS A 190 12.32 -7.70 1.25
N SER A 191 13.09 -8.58 1.87
CA SER A 191 13.20 -8.75 3.31
C SER A 191 14.65 -8.62 3.75
N PRO A 192 14.96 -8.51 5.03
CA PRO A 192 16.36 -8.46 5.49
C PRO A 192 17.21 -9.64 5.00
N THR A 193 16.62 -10.82 4.87
CA THR A 193 17.33 -12.06 4.54
C THR A 193 17.11 -12.56 3.12
N ASP A 194 16.12 -12.04 2.39
CA ASP A 194 15.71 -12.64 1.11
C ASP A 194 15.11 -11.59 0.15
N GLN A 195 14.99 -11.96 -1.13
CA GLN A 195 14.30 -11.16 -2.15
C GLN A 195 13.54 -12.07 -3.11
N TYR A 196 12.47 -11.54 -3.70
CA TYR A 196 11.64 -12.27 -4.65
C TYR A 196 11.00 -11.32 -5.65
N CYS A 197 11.37 -11.48 -6.90
CA CYS A 197 10.76 -10.76 -8.01
C CYS A 197 9.75 -11.66 -8.72
N VAL A 198 8.58 -11.13 -9.05
CA VAL A 198 7.53 -11.87 -9.75
C VAL A 198 6.83 -10.97 -10.75
N ASP A 199 6.68 -11.48 -11.98
CA ASP A 199 5.87 -10.85 -13.01
C ASP A 199 4.37 -11.09 -12.81
N MET A 200 3.56 -10.29 -13.48
CA MET A 200 2.11 -10.41 -13.47
C MET A 200 1.55 -11.05 -14.74
N VAL A 201 2.40 -11.68 -15.55
CA VAL A 201 1.98 -12.37 -16.78
C VAL A 201 0.95 -13.45 -16.47
N GLY A 202 -0.15 -13.46 -17.24
CA GLY A 202 -1.24 -14.42 -17.09
C GLY A 202 -2.13 -14.22 -15.86
N ARG A 203 -1.89 -13.18 -15.03
CA ARG A 203 -2.76 -12.83 -13.91
C ARG A 203 -3.78 -11.78 -14.35
N ASP A 204 -5.03 -11.97 -13.98
CA ASP A 204 -6.13 -11.04 -14.27
C ASP A 204 -7.05 -10.89 -13.04
N GLU A 205 -6.76 -9.89 -12.25
CA GLU A 205 -7.55 -9.48 -11.09
C GLU A 205 -8.15 -8.07 -11.28
N LEU A 206 -8.16 -7.53 -12.51
CA LEU A 206 -8.72 -6.23 -12.82
C LEU A 206 -10.23 -6.19 -12.59
N LYS A 207 -10.95 -7.20 -13.07
CA LYS A 207 -12.41 -7.26 -12.94
C LYS A 207 -12.90 -7.27 -11.50
N PRO A 208 -12.34 -8.07 -10.57
CA PRO A 208 -12.65 -7.96 -9.14
C PRO A 208 -12.40 -6.55 -8.57
N MET A 209 -11.29 -5.91 -8.93
CA MET A 209 -10.96 -4.56 -8.49
C MET A 209 -12.01 -3.53 -8.97
N ILE A 210 -12.34 -3.54 -10.25
CA ILE A 210 -13.34 -2.63 -10.83
C ILE A 210 -14.75 -2.89 -10.25
N ASN A 211 -15.10 -4.14 -10.03
CA ASN A 211 -16.39 -4.47 -9.39
C ASN A 211 -16.48 -3.94 -7.96
N ALA A 212 -15.39 -4.02 -7.20
CA ALA A 212 -15.35 -3.43 -5.85
C ALA A 212 -15.48 -1.91 -5.89
N MET A 213 -14.83 -1.22 -6.84
CA MET A 213 -14.99 0.22 -7.04
C MET A 213 -16.45 0.58 -7.36
N LYS A 214 -17.10 -0.16 -8.26
CA LYS A 214 -18.54 0.03 -8.57
C LYS A 214 -19.41 -0.19 -7.34
N HIS A 215 -19.08 -1.17 -6.51
CA HIS A 215 -19.83 -1.42 -5.28
C HIS A 215 -19.67 -0.26 -4.30
N ILE A 216 -18.48 0.28 -4.13
CA ILE A 216 -18.26 1.51 -3.33
C ILE A 216 -19.14 2.66 -3.86
N GLU A 217 -19.12 2.93 -5.16
CA GLU A 217 -19.95 3.98 -5.75
C GLU A 217 -21.45 3.76 -5.53
N HIS A 218 -21.89 2.51 -5.66
CA HIS A 218 -23.28 2.16 -5.38
C HIS A 218 -23.66 2.48 -3.93
N ILE A 219 -22.82 2.10 -2.96
CA ILE A 219 -23.02 2.40 -1.54
C ILE A 219 -23.08 3.92 -1.32
N LEU A 220 -22.12 4.67 -1.85
CA LEU A 220 -22.07 6.13 -1.73
C LEU A 220 -23.28 6.83 -2.39
N LYS A 221 -23.93 6.19 -3.33
CA LYS A 221 -25.12 6.70 -4.03
C LYS A 221 -26.40 6.44 -3.27
N ILE A 222 -26.56 5.28 -2.65
CA ILE A 222 -27.81 4.88 -1.98
C ILE A 222 -27.87 5.32 -0.52
N ALA A 223 -26.73 5.54 0.12
CA ALA A 223 -26.63 6.01 1.49
C ALA A 223 -26.36 7.52 1.51
N PRO A 224 -27.32 8.35 1.96
CA PRO A 224 -27.18 9.81 1.92
C PRO A 224 -26.15 10.36 2.92
N THR A 225 -25.87 9.62 3.98
CA THR A 225 -24.91 10.01 5.04
C THR A 225 -23.92 8.90 5.34
N LYS A 226 -22.82 9.25 6.00
CA LYS A 226 -21.82 8.25 6.46
C LYS A 226 -22.40 7.34 7.55
N GLU A 227 -23.30 7.85 8.36
CA GLU A 227 -24.03 7.10 9.38
C GLU A 227 -24.92 6.02 8.75
N ASP A 228 -25.57 6.33 7.61
CA ASP A 228 -26.34 5.33 6.87
C ASP A 228 -25.45 4.23 6.30
N ILE A 229 -24.23 4.57 5.86
CA ILE A 229 -23.25 3.58 5.40
C ILE A 229 -22.83 2.66 6.57
N VAL A 230 -22.57 3.23 7.76
CA VAL A 230 -22.26 2.43 8.95
C VAL A 230 -23.34 1.40 9.24
N ARG A 231 -24.62 1.79 9.14
CA ARG A 231 -25.76 0.87 9.37
C ARG A 231 -25.86 -0.27 8.35
N MET A 232 -25.26 -0.11 7.17
CA MET A 232 -25.25 -1.15 6.12
C MET A 232 -24.24 -2.27 6.39
N PHE A 233 -23.23 -2.04 7.24
CA PHE A 233 -22.15 -3.00 7.47
C PHE A 233 -22.04 -3.37 8.94
N PRO A 234 -21.91 -4.68 9.26
CA PRO A 234 -21.58 -5.08 10.61
C PRO A 234 -20.14 -4.66 10.95
N LEU A 235 -19.91 -4.32 12.20
CA LEU A 235 -18.55 -4.16 12.71
C LEU A 235 -17.90 -5.54 12.86
N THR A 236 -16.92 -5.84 11.98
CA THR A 236 -16.14 -7.07 12.02
C THR A 236 -14.68 -6.71 12.32
N LEU A 237 -14.11 -7.28 13.39
CA LEU A 237 -12.78 -6.92 13.93
C LEU A 237 -11.73 -8.03 13.75
N ASP A 238 -12.04 -9.08 13.00
CA ASP A 238 -11.19 -10.25 12.80
C ASP A 238 -10.12 -10.08 11.71
N ASN A 239 -10.17 -8.98 10.94
CA ASN A 239 -9.22 -8.71 9.87
C ASN A 239 -7.88 -8.20 10.40
N PHE A 240 -6.79 -8.52 9.69
CA PHE A 240 -5.42 -8.12 10.03
C PHE A 240 -5.20 -6.60 10.08
N ARG A 241 -6.01 -5.81 9.36
CA ARG A 241 -5.92 -4.35 9.32
C ARG A 241 -6.14 -3.71 10.68
N TRP A 242 -7.02 -4.27 11.50
CA TRP A 242 -7.26 -3.81 12.86
C TRP A 242 -6.05 -3.96 13.77
N LYS A 243 -5.29 -5.06 13.58
CA LYS A 243 -4.11 -5.36 14.40
C LYS A 243 -2.95 -4.38 14.19
N GLY A 244 -2.86 -3.76 13.02
CA GLY A 244 -1.79 -2.82 12.69
C GLY A 244 -2.14 -1.36 12.93
N SER A 245 -3.34 -1.06 13.47
CA SER A 245 -3.87 0.29 13.58
C SER A 245 -4.25 0.60 15.03
N LYS A 246 -3.39 1.35 15.73
CA LYS A 246 -3.59 1.72 17.14
C LYS A 246 -4.87 2.56 17.31
N GLY A 247 -5.70 2.20 18.29
CA GLY A 247 -6.94 2.92 18.61
C GLY A 247 -8.07 2.73 17.60
N SER A 248 -7.86 2.03 16.47
CA SER A 248 -8.87 1.86 15.44
C SER A 248 -10.09 1.07 15.92
N VAL A 249 -9.89 0.10 16.77
CA VAL A 249 -10.98 -0.73 17.35
C VAL A 249 -11.87 0.12 18.24
N ASP A 250 -11.30 0.84 19.20
CA ASP A 250 -12.04 1.69 20.13
C ASP A 250 -12.81 2.79 19.35
N PHE A 251 -12.17 3.38 18.33
CA PHE A 251 -12.80 4.37 17.48
C PHE A 251 -13.98 3.78 16.69
N ALA A 252 -13.80 2.60 16.10
CA ALA A 252 -14.86 1.93 15.36
C ALA A 252 -16.02 1.54 16.27
N GLU A 253 -15.79 0.97 17.44
CA GLU A 253 -16.83 0.63 18.41
C GLU A 253 -17.63 1.87 18.81
N LYS A 254 -16.98 3.00 19.03
CA LYS A 254 -17.64 4.28 19.28
C LYS A 254 -18.53 4.70 18.10
N VAL A 255 -18.02 4.72 16.87
CA VAL A 255 -18.77 5.11 15.67
C VAL A 255 -19.99 4.23 15.48
N TRP A 256 -19.86 2.89 15.58
CA TRP A 256 -21.01 1.99 15.43
C TRP A 256 -22.02 2.15 16.58
N SER A 257 -21.56 2.34 17.80
CA SER A 257 -22.46 2.58 18.96
C SER A 257 -23.29 3.85 18.76
N GLU A 258 -22.70 4.94 18.27
CA GLU A 258 -23.39 6.19 18.02
C GLU A 258 -24.38 6.11 16.83
N CYS A 259 -24.04 5.36 15.79
CA CYS A 259 -24.89 5.24 14.60
C CYS A 259 -26.04 4.24 14.74
N LEU A 260 -25.98 3.28 15.66
CA LEU A 260 -27.00 2.25 15.84
C LEU A 260 -28.01 2.59 16.97
N GLN A 261 -27.83 3.68 17.69
CA GLN A 261 -28.80 4.25 18.61
C GLN A 261 -29.88 4.99 17.83
#